data_2ecb8d7a972d4728d7107e91fe9cb741
#
_entry.id   2ecb8d7a972d4728d7107e91fe9cb741
#
_cell.length_a   1.000
_cell.length_b   1.000
_cell.length_c   1.000
_cell.angle_alpha   90.00
_cell.angle_beta   90.00
_cell.angle_gamma   90.00
#
_symmetry.space_group_name_H-M   'P 1'
#
loop_
_entity.id
_entity.type
_entity.pdbx_description
1 polymer ?
#
loop_
_entity_poly.entity_id
_entity_poly.type
_entity_poly.pdbx_seq_one_letter_code
_entity_poly.pdbx_strand_id
1 'polypeptide(L)'
;MNKTRQQELTRWLKQQSVISRRWLSLSRLLGVVSGLLIVAQAWLLADLLNDLIIKGIPREALLLPFVLLILVFVLRAWVVWLREKVGFHAGQHIRARIRQQVMNRLQEAGPAWIQGKPAGSWATLILEQIDDMHDFYARYLPQMALAASVPLLIVLAIFPYNWVAALILLGTAPLIPLFMAMVGMGAADANRRNFQALARLSGNFLDRLRGMETLRLFNRGAAETHNIQAASQDFRQRTMEVLRLAFLSSGVLEFFTSLSIALVAVYFGFSYLGELNFGHYGTGVTLFAGFLALILAPEFFQPLRDLGTFYHAKAQAVGAADSLKTFLEAPIQHAEKGTLELPGCEPISLEAQGLTVLSPQGKRLAGPLNFTLPAGKRVALVGQSGAGKSSLLNLLAGFLPYEGSLRVNGVELRELEPESWRRQLSWVGQNPQLPAGTLKDNVLLADPEASDAQLQAALDKAWVSEFLPLLAQGVDTPIGDQSSGLSVGQAQRVAVARALLTPCRLLLLDEPSASLDAGSERRVMQALEAASLAQTTLMVTHQIDDIAAWDEVWVMRDGRIVECGDVATLSEADGYFAALLAHRQEEI
;
A
#
# COMPACT_ATOMS: atom_id res chain seq x y z
N MET A 1 -20.23 4.44 -4.78
CA MET A 1 -19.35 4.64 -5.98
C MET A 1 -20.21 4.71 -7.20
N ASN A 2 -20.01 5.71 -8.08
CA ASN A 2 -20.84 5.88 -9.28
C ASN A 2 -20.56 4.71 -10.27
N LYS A 3 -21.59 4.19 -10.98
CA LYS A 3 -21.44 3.06 -11.93
C LYS A 3 -20.32 3.28 -12.95
N THR A 4 -20.16 4.51 -13.41
CA THR A 4 -19.10 4.92 -14.35
C THR A 4 -17.69 4.71 -13.76
N ARG A 5 -17.46 5.10 -12.51
CA ARG A 5 -16.17 4.92 -11.81
C ARG A 5 -15.85 3.44 -11.60
N GLN A 6 -16.85 2.63 -11.26
CA GLN A 6 -16.67 1.19 -11.10
C GLN A 6 -16.27 0.49 -12.42
N GLN A 7 -16.85 0.92 -13.54
CA GLN A 7 -16.48 0.42 -14.87
C GLN A 7 -15.07 0.84 -15.26
N GLU A 8 -14.67 2.06 -14.96
CA GLU A 8 -13.32 2.57 -15.18
C GLU A 8 -12.27 1.77 -14.39
N LEU A 9 -12.50 1.53 -13.10
CA LEU A 9 -11.61 0.73 -12.25
C LEU A 9 -11.52 -0.72 -12.71
N THR A 10 -12.65 -1.31 -13.11
CA THR A 10 -12.65 -2.67 -13.67
C THR A 10 -11.86 -2.73 -14.99
N ARG A 11 -11.91 -1.68 -15.80
CA ARG A 11 -11.12 -1.58 -17.03
C ARG A 11 -9.63 -1.45 -16.71
N TRP A 12 -9.27 -0.61 -15.74
CA TRP A 12 -7.90 -0.48 -15.27
C TRP A 12 -7.33 -1.81 -14.74
N LEU A 13 -8.08 -2.55 -13.91
CA LEU A 13 -7.70 -3.89 -13.44
C LEU A 13 -7.46 -4.87 -14.60
N LYS A 14 -8.35 -4.85 -15.61
CA LYS A 14 -8.16 -5.68 -16.82
C LYS A 14 -6.94 -5.28 -17.63
N GLN A 15 -6.60 -4.00 -17.70
CA GLN A 15 -5.37 -3.54 -18.35
C GLN A 15 -4.12 -4.08 -17.63
N GLN A 16 -4.09 -4.08 -16.31
CA GLN A 16 -2.98 -4.67 -15.55
C GLN A 16 -2.83 -6.18 -15.81
N SER A 17 -3.91 -6.89 -16.14
CA SER A 17 -3.86 -8.33 -16.43
C SER A 17 -3.04 -8.68 -17.69
N VAL A 18 -2.78 -7.71 -18.58
CA VAL A 18 -1.96 -7.90 -19.78
C VAL A 18 -0.53 -8.33 -19.43
N ILE A 19 -0.02 -7.88 -18.27
CA ILE A 19 1.32 -8.22 -17.76
C ILE A 19 1.50 -9.74 -17.63
N SER A 20 0.45 -10.46 -17.21
CA SER A 20 0.48 -11.91 -17.00
C SER A 20 -0.42 -12.67 -18.00
N ARG A 21 -0.60 -12.14 -19.22
CA ARG A 21 -1.50 -12.71 -20.22
C ARG A 21 -1.24 -14.18 -20.50
N ARG A 22 0.03 -14.59 -20.56
CA ARG A 22 0.43 -16.00 -20.83
C ARG A 22 -0.02 -16.92 -19.71
N TRP A 23 0.21 -16.55 -18.45
CA TRP A 23 -0.21 -17.32 -17.27
C TRP A 23 -1.72 -17.42 -17.17
N LEU A 24 -2.43 -16.31 -17.38
CA LEU A 24 -3.89 -16.29 -17.38
C LEU A 24 -4.49 -17.12 -18.53
N SER A 25 -3.88 -17.13 -19.70
CA SER A 25 -4.32 -17.95 -20.82
C SER A 25 -4.08 -19.42 -20.54
N LEU A 26 -2.93 -19.77 -19.95
CA LEU A 26 -2.63 -21.15 -19.54
C LEU A 26 -3.60 -21.63 -18.45
N SER A 27 -3.91 -20.81 -17.45
CA SER A 27 -4.88 -21.14 -16.41
C SER A 27 -6.28 -21.41 -16.99
N ARG A 28 -6.72 -20.62 -17.98
CA ARG A 28 -7.98 -20.85 -18.69
C ARG A 28 -7.96 -22.14 -19.51
N LEU A 29 -6.87 -22.40 -20.23
CA LEU A 29 -6.70 -23.63 -21.00
C LEU A 29 -6.76 -24.87 -20.09
N LEU A 30 -6.02 -24.86 -18.99
CA LEU A 30 -6.04 -25.95 -18.00
C LEU A 30 -7.43 -26.14 -17.40
N GLY A 31 -8.19 -25.05 -17.22
CA GLY A 31 -9.58 -25.13 -16.78
C GLY A 31 -10.50 -25.81 -17.80
N VAL A 32 -10.35 -25.51 -19.09
CA VAL A 32 -11.08 -26.18 -20.17
C VAL A 32 -10.70 -27.67 -20.26
N VAL A 33 -9.39 -27.97 -20.13
CA VAL A 33 -8.91 -29.37 -20.07
C VAL A 33 -9.51 -30.10 -18.85
N SER A 34 -9.58 -29.45 -17.70
CA SER A 34 -10.28 -30.01 -16.53
C SER A 34 -11.75 -30.28 -16.80
N GLY A 35 -12.44 -29.38 -17.53
CA GLY A 35 -13.82 -29.58 -17.98
C GLY A 35 -13.99 -30.79 -18.90
N LEU A 36 -13.07 -31.00 -19.85
CA LEU A 36 -13.06 -32.20 -20.71
C LEU A 36 -12.82 -33.48 -19.90
N LEU A 37 -11.92 -33.44 -18.91
CA LEU A 37 -11.69 -34.58 -18.02
C LEU A 37 -12.89 -34.89 -17.13
N ILE A 38 -13.68 -33.89 -16.71
CA ILE A 38 -14.95 -34.06 -16.02
C ILE A 38 -15.94 -34.85 -16.90
N VAL A 39 -16.08 -34.43 -18.16
CA VAL A 39 -16.96 -35.12 -19.11
C VAL A 39 -16.48 -36.56 -19.35
N ALA A 40 -15.17 -36.75 -19.57
CA ALA A 40 -14.60 -38.11 -19.77
C ALA A 40 -14.81 -39.00 -18.54
N GLN A 41 -14.59 -38.44 -17.33
CA GLN A 41 -14.84 -39.13 -16.06
C GLN A 41 -16.31 -39.59 -15.93
N ALA A 42 -17.25 -38.66 -16.19
CA ALA A 42 -18.67 -38.92 -16.10
C ALA A 42 -19.13 -39.96 -17.16
N TRP A 43 -18.58 -39.86 -18.36
CA TRP A 43 -18.84 -40.81 -19.43
C TRP A 43 -18.37 -42.23 -19.09
N LEU A 44 -17.12 -42.39 -18.63
CA LEU A 44 -16.56 -43.67 -18.19
C LEU A 44 -17.37 -44.27 -17.03
N LEU A 45 -17.76 -43.43 -16.07
CA LEU A 45 -18.55 -43.90 -14.92
C LEU A 45 -19.95 -44.30 -15.32
N ALA A 46 -20.62 -43.57 -16.22
CA ALA A 46 -21.95 -43.91 -16.73
C ALA A 46 -21.92 -45.19 -17.58
N ASP A 47 -20.88 -45.38 -18.41
CA ASP A 47 -20.69 -46.59 -19.22
C ASP A 47 -20.44 -47.80 -18.32
N LEU A 48 -19.57 -47.67 -17.34
CA LEU A 48 -19.27 -48.71 -16.37
C LEU A 48 -20.51 -49.14 -15.56
N LEU A 49 -21.34 -48.19 -15.12
CA LEU A 49 -22.59 -48.46 -14.42
C LEU A 49 -23.61 -49.17 -15.35
N ASN A 50 -23.70 -48.71 -16.60
CA ASN A 50 -24.57 -49.33 -17.59
C ASN A 50 -24.15 -50.77 -17.91
N ASP A 51 -22.86 -51.02 -18.09
CA ASP A 51 -22.32 -52.35 -18.35
C ASP A 51 -22.49 -53.30 -17.18
N LEU A 52 -22.29 -52.81 -15.95
CA LEU A 52 -22.47 -53.62 -14.73
C LEU A 52 -23.93 -53.94 -14.44
N ILE A 53 -24.85 -52.96 -14.58
CA ILE A 53 -26.24 -53.07 -14.15
C ILE A 53 -27.13 -53.67 -15.25
N ILE A 54 -26.97 -53.19 -16.50
CA ILE A 54 -27.87 -53.60 -17.61
C ILE A 54 -27.31 -54.79 -18.37
N LYS A 55 -26.03 -54.76 -18.74
CA LYS A 55 -25.42 -55.83 -19.52
C LYS A 55 -24.96 -57.00 -18.66
N GLY A 56 -24.89 -56.85 -17.31
CA GLY A 56 -24.47 -57.89 -16.39
C GLY A 56 -23.05 -58.41 -16.65
N ILE A 57 -22.16 -57.59 -17.18
CA ILE A 57 -20.78 -57.93 -17.48
C ILE A 57 -20.03 -58.27 -16.19
N PRO A 58 -19.31 -59.41 -16.12
CA PRO A 58 -18.56 -59.77 -14.92
C PRO A 58 -17.48 -58.75 -14.59
N ARG A 59 -17.28 -58.50 -13.29
CA ARG A 59 -16.36 -57.46 -12.79
C ARG A 59 -14.93 -57.60 -13.31
N GLU A 60 -14.47 -58.79 -13.58
CA GLU A 60 -13.16 -59.12 -14.10
C GLU A 60 -12.93 -58.52 -15.51
N ALA A 61 -13.97 -58.47 -16.34
CA ALA A 61 -13.92 -57.91 -17.68
C ALA A 61 -13.93 -56.35 -17.68
N LEU A 62 -14.34 -55.74 -16.56
CA LEU A 62 -14.42 -54.30 -16.39
C LEU A 62 -13.14 -53.66 -15.79
N LEU A 63 -12.08 -54.47 -15.60
CA LEU A 63 -10.84 -54.00 -14.99
C LEU A 63 -10.20 -52.83 -15.76
N LEU A 64 -10.20 -52.87 -17.09
CA LEU A 64 -9.67 -51.81 -17.94
C LEU A 64 -10.43 -50.47 -17.79
N PRO A 65 -11.78 -50.42 -17.87
CA PRO A 65 -12.57 -49.23 -17.56
C PRO A 65 -12.30 -48.64 -16.17
N PHE A 66 -12.15 -49.51 -15.15
CA PHE A 66 -11.80 -49.04 -13.80
C PHE A 66 -10.42 -48.40 -13.74
N VAL A 67 -9.42 -48.99 -14.36
CA VAL A 67 -8.05 -48.41 -14.42
C VAL A 67 -8.08 -47.08 -15.17
N LEU A 68 -8.78 -46.97 -16.30
CA LEU A 68 -8.95 -45.75 -17.03
C LEU A 68 -9.65 -44.66 -16.19
N LEU A 69 -10.69 -45.02 -15.45
CA LEU A 69 -11.38 -44.09 -14.55
C LEU A 69 -10.45 -43.55 -13.48
N ILE A 70 -9.66 -44.40 -12.82
CA ILE A 70 -8.66 -43.99 -11.84
C ILE A 70 -7.63 -43.05 -12.49
N LEU A 71 -7.14 -43.37 -13.68
CA LEU A 71 -6.20 -42.54 -14.42
C LEU A 71 -6.75 -41.13 -14.70
N VAL A 72 -8.02 -41.07 -15.15
CA VAL A 72 -8.71 -39.79 -15.40
C VAL A 72 -8.88 -38.98 -14.09
N PHE A 73 -9.18 -39.61 -12.96
CA PHE A 73 -9.24 -38.95 -11.67
C PHE A 73 -7.90 -38.34 -11.25
N VAL A 74 -6.81 -39.11 -11.38
CA VAL A 74 -5.46 -38.65 -11.04
C VAL A 74 -5.05 -37.50 -11.97
N LEU A 75 -5.31 -37.64 -13.28
CA LEU A 75 -5.00 -36.60 -14.25
C LEU A 75 -5.80 -35.32 -14.00
N ARG A 76 -7.10 -35.45 -13.67
CA ARG A 76 -7.95 -34.30 -13.26
C ARG A 76 -7.38 -33.60 -12.03
N ALA A 77 -7.03 -34.33 -10.99
CA ALA A 77 -6.44 -33.78 -9.77
C ALA A 77 -5.13 -33.02 -10.07
N TRP A 78 -4.28 -33.60 -10.90
CA TRP A 78 -3.02 -32.96 -11.32
C TRP A 78 -3.25 -31.68 -12.14
N VAL A 79 -4.19 -31.69 -13.09
CA VAL A 79 -4.55 -30.52 -13.90
C VAL A 79 -5.14 -29.40 -13.03
N VAL A 80 -6.00 -29.73 -12.06
CA VAL A 80 -6.56 -28.76 -11.12
C VAL A 80 -5.47 -28.14 -10.26
N TRP A 81 -4.56 -28.96 -9.72
CA TRP A 81 -3.39 -28.46 -8.97
C TRP A 81 -2.51 -27.55 -9.81
N LEU A 82 -2.21 -27.93 -11.06
CA LEU A 82 -1.41 -27.12 -11.97
C LEU A 82 -2.08 -25.78 -12.30
N ARG A 83 -3.41 -25.80 -12.52
CA ARG A 83 -4.21 -24.59 -12.76
C ARG A 83 -4.13 -23.60 -11.59
N GLU A 84 -4.25 -24.11 -10.35
CA GLU A 84 -4.16 -23.25 -9.14
C GLU A 84 -2.76 -22.64 -9.03
N LYS A 85 -1.72 -23.42 -9.26
CA LYS A 85 -0.33 -22.95 -9.24
C LYS A 85 -0.05 -21.88 -10.30
N VAL A 86 -0.54 -22.09 -11.52
CA VAL A 86 -0.43 -21.13 -12.64
C VAL A 86 -1.21 -19.84 -12.32
N GLY A 87 -2.42 -19.96 -11.77
CA GLY A 87 -3.22 -18.82 -11.33
C GLY A 87 -2.53 -17.99 -10.24
N PHE A 88 -1.95 -18.67 -9.24
CA PHE A 88 -1.17 -18.02 -8.19
C PHE A 88 0.01 -17.23 -8.76
N HIS A 89 0.81 -17.82 -9.66
CA HIS A 89 1.91 -17.13 -10.31
C HIS A 89 1.45 -15.93 -11.14
N ALA A 90 0.29 -16.02 -11.82
CA ALA A 90 -0.27 -14.88 -12.54
C ALA A 90 -0.56 -13.71 -11.59
N GLY A 91 -1.21 -13.97 -10.46
CA GLY A 91 -1.50 -12.96 -9.43
C GLY A 91 -0.24 -12.39 -8.81
N GLN A 92 0.75 -13.23 -8.51
CA GLN A 92 2.04 -12.82 -7.94
C GLN A 92 2.80 -11.84 -8.86
N HIS A 93 2.91 -12.16 -10.16
CA HIS A 93 3.58 -11.29 -11.12
C HIS A 93 2.92 -9.91 -11.23
N ILE A 94 1.59 -9.86 -11.27
CA ILE A 94 0.86 -8.60 -11.37
C ILE A 94 1.05 -7.77 -10.11
N ARG A 95 0.92 -8.37 -8.91
CA ARG A 95 1.13 -7.70 -7.64
C ARG A 95 2.56 -7.15 -7.50
N ALA A 96 3.57 -7.95 -7.84
CA ALA A 96 4.96 -7.52 -7.81
C ALA A 96 5.19 -6.30 -8.71
N ARG A 97 4.60 -6.28 -9.90
CA ARG A 97 4.70 -5.14 -10.83
C ARG A 97 4.00 -3.90 -10.31
N ILE A 98 2.80 -4.04 -9.77
CA ILE A 98 2.06 -2.90 -9.19
C ILE A 98 2.80 -2.37 -7.97
N ARG A 99 3.33 -3.24 -7.09
CA ARG A 99 4.14 -2.84 -5.95
C ARG A 99 5.37 -2.04 -6.37
N GLN A 100 6.06 -2.49 -7.42
CA GLN A 100 7.20 -1.76 -7.97
C GLN A 100 6.79 -0.37 -8.50
N GLN A 101 5.67 -0.28 -9.22
CA GLN A 101 5.15 1.01 -9.70
C GLN A 101 4.80 1.96 -8.54
N VAL A 102 4.18 1.44 -7.47
CA VAL A 102 3.85 2.21 -6.27
C VAL A 102 5.13 2.69 -5.58
N MET A 103 6.13 1.81 -5.42
CA MET A 103 7.42 2.17 -4.80
C MET A 103 8.16 3.23 -5.61
N ASN A 104 8.25 3.06 -6.93
CA ASN A 104 8.86 4.06 -7.81
C ASN A 104 8.13 5.41 -7.70
N ARG A 105 6.79 5.36 -7.66
CA ARG A 105 5.98 6.58 -7.52
C ARG A 105 6.16 7.27 -6.17
N LEU A 106 6.35 6.51 -5.09
CA LEU A 106 6.68 7.06 -3.76
C LEU A 106 8.06 7.73 -3.76
N GLN A 107 9.06 7.10 -4.38
CA GLN A 107 10.38 7.69 -4.53
C GLN A 107 10.33 8.99 -5.34
N GLU A 108 9.56 9.02 -6.41
CA GLU A 108 9.33 10.22 -7.21
C GLU A 108 8.63 11.32 -6.42
N ALA A 109 7.62 10.97 -5.61
CA ALA A 109 6.83 11.93 -4.84
C ALA A 109 7.64 12.66 -3.77
N GLY A 110 8.65 12.01 -3.23
CA GLY A 110 9.54 12.57 -2.22
C GLY A 110 8.92 12.69 -0.82
N PRO A 111 9.75 13.01 0.20
CA PRO A 111 9.36 12.98 1.60
C PRO A 111 8.27 14.00 1.96
N ALA A 112 8.30 15.19 1.40
CA ALA A 112 7.32 16.24 1.69
C ALA A 112 5.88 15.84 1.26
N TRP A 113 5.76 15.10 0.16
CA TRP A 113 4.47 14.58 -0.29
C TRP A 113 3.98 13.41 0.57
N ILE A 114 4.90 12.53 0.97
CA ILE A 114 4.61 11.34 1.80
C ILE A 114 4.16 11.75 3.20
N GLN A 115 4.77 12.78 3.80
CA GLN A 115 4.40 13.31 5.12
C GLN A 115 2.98 13.89 5.18
N GLY A 116 2.38 14.21 4.05
CA GLY A 116 0.98 14.67 3.97
C GLY A 116 -0.07 13.63 4.37
N LYS A 117 0.33 12.35 4.59
CA LYS A 117 -0.55 11.26 5.03
C LYS A 117 0.11 10.45 6.16
N PRO A 118 -0.68 9.87 7.09
CA PRO A 118 -0.15 9.00 8.13
C PRO A 118 0.62 7.79 7.55
N ALA A 119 1.74 7.40 8.18
CA ALA A 119 2.57 6.28 7.72
C ALA A 119 1.78 4.96 7.60
N GLY A 120 0.82 4.72 8.50
CA GLY A 120 -0.07 3.56 8.44
C GLY A 120 -0.90 3.47 7.16
N SER A 121 -1.29 4.61 6.57
CA SER A 121 -2.02 4.61 5.28
C SER A 121 -1.18 4.08 4.13
N TRP A 122 0.13 4.35 4.15
CA TRP A 122 1.06 3.84 3.14
C TRP A 122 1.31 2.36 3.31
N ALA A 123 1.45 1.89 4.57
CA ALA A 123 1.58 0.47 4.87
C ALA A 123 0.35 -0.31 4.38
N THR A 124 -0.87 0.15 4.67
CA THR A 124 -2.11 -0.45 4.18
C THR A 124 -2.17 -0.46 2.64
N LEU A 125 -1.78 0.63 1.97
CA LEU A 125 -1.77 0.69 0.51
C LEU A 125 -0.82 -0.35 -0.11
N ILE A 126 0.40 -0.49 0.43
CA ILE A 126 1.46 -1.33 -0.15
C ILE A 126 1.31 -2.79 0.23
N LEU A 127 0.93 -3.07 1.47
CA LEU A 127 0.89 -4.44 2.02
C LEU A 127 -0.48 -5.09 1.84
N GLU A 128 -1.57 -4.37 2.16
CA GLU A 128 -2.92 -4.96 2.19
C GLU A 128 -3.62 -4.79 0.84
N GLN A 129 -3.78 -3.55 0.34
CA GLN A 129 -4.59 -3.28 -0.85
C GLN A 129 -4.03 -3.90 -2.12
N ILE A 130 -2.70 -4.01 -2.27
CA ILE A 130 -2.11 -4.72 -3.41
C ILE A 130 -2.39 -6.22 -3.29
N ASP A 131 -2.36 -6.78 -2.08
CA ASP A 131 -2.64 -8.19 -1.86
C ASP A 131 -4.12 -8.54 -2.03
N ASP A 132 -5.04 -7.63 -1.72
CA ASP A 132 -6.48 -7.78 -1.98
C ASP A 132 -6.83 -7.98 -3.47
N MET A 133 -5.93 -7.60 -4.38
CA MET A 133 -6.12 -7.84 -5.81
C MET A 133 -5.73 -9.26 -6.26
N HIS A 134 -5.08 -10.06 -5.39
CA HIS A 134 -4.59 -11.39 -5.77
C HIS A 134 -5.67 -12.29 -6.34
N ASP A 135 -6.74 -12.49 -5.58
CA ASP A 135 -7.80 -13.43 -5.95
C ASP A 135 -8.62 -12.98 -7.17
N PHE A 136 -8.64 -11.69 -7.44
CA PHE A 136 -9.21 -11.18 -8.69
C PHE A 136 -8.45 -11.72 -9.92
N TYR A 137 -7.12 -11.72 -9.89
CA TYR A 137 -6.31 -12.20 -11.01
C TYR A 137 -6.13 -13.71 -11.01
N ALA A 138 -5.87 -14.29 -9.83
CA ALA A 138 -5.59 -15.71 -9.70
C ALA A 138 -6.83 -16.60 -9.93
N ARG A 139 -8.00 -16.14 -9.45
CA ARG A 139 -9.23 -16.96 -9.39
C ARG A 139 -10.37 -16.37 -10.19
N TYR A 140 -10.77 -15.11 -9.94
CA TYR A 140 -11.98 -14.53 -10.55
C TYR A 140 -11.87 -14.41 -12.08
N LEU A 141 -10.78 -13.86 -12.62
CA LEU A 141 -10.62 -13.69 -14.07
C LEU A 141 -10.61 -15.02 -14.86
N PRO A 142 -9.86 -16.06 -14.45
CA PRO A 142 -9.98 -17.38 -15.08
C PRO A 142 -11.38 -17.98 -14.95
N GLN A 143 -12.00 -17.85 -13.77
CA GLN A 143 -13.31 -18.44 -13.49
C GLN A 143 -14.43 -17.85 -14.36
N MET A 144 -14.36 -16.59 -14.74
CA MET A 144 -15.31 -15.99 -15.70
C MET A 144 -15.38 -16.74 -17.03
N ALA A 145 -14.23 -17.19 -17.53
CA ALA A 145 -14.18 -17.96 -18.78
C ALA A 145 -14.71 -19.39 -18.56
N LEU A 146 -14.39 -20.00 -17.42
CA LEU A 146 -14.81 -21.36 -17.08
C LEU A 146 -16.32 -21.46 -16.81
N ALA A 147 -16.91 -20.43 -16.20
CA ALA A 147 -18.35 -20.35 -15.98
C ALA A 147 -19.19 -20.35 -17.27
N ALA A 148 -18.56 -20.02 -18.40
CA ALA A 148 -19.21 -20.13 -19.72
C ALA A 148 -18.80 -21.43 -20.44
N SER A 149 -17.51 -21.78 -20.45
CA SER A 149 -16.98 -22.89 -21.26
C SER A 149 -17.32 -24.27 -20.71
N VAL A 150 -17.24 -24.48 -19.39
CA VAL A 150 -17.49 -25.82 -18.81
C VAL A 150 -18.96 -26.21 -18.89
N PRO A 151 -19.95 -25.38 -18.54
CA PRO A 151 -21.36 -25.69 -18.75
C PRO A 151 -21.67 -25.97 -20.23
N LEU A 152 -21.08 -25.20 -21.16
CA LEU A 152 -21.28 -25.45 -22.58
C LEU A 152 -20.73 -26.81 -23.01
N LEU A 153 -19.56 -27.23 -22.54
CA LEU A 153 -18.99 -28.55 -22.79
C LEU A 153 -19.91 -29.67 -22.26
N ILE A 154 -20.47 -29.49 -21.07
CA ILE A 154 -21.38 -30.47 -20.46
C ILE A 154 -22.68 -30.59 -21.27
N VAL A 155 -23.26 -29.44 -21.70
CA VAL A 155 -24.46 -29.46 -22.57
C VAL A 155 -24.14 -30.18 -23.87
N LEU A 156 -23.01 -29.88 -24.51
CA LEU A 156 -22.59 -30.56 -25.75
C LEU A 156 -22.36 -32.07 -25.56
N ALA A 157 -21.95 -32.51 -24.37
CA ALA A 157 -21.75 -33.91 -24.04
C ALA A 157 -23.08 -34.66 -23.81
N ILE A 158 -24.07 -33.99 -23.21
CA ILE A 158 -25.38 -34.60 -22.90
C ILE A 158 -26.32 -34.56 -24.13
N PHE A 159 -26.26 -33.47 -24.91
CA PHE A 159 -27.21 -33.21 -26.00
C PHE A 159 -27.35 -34.36 -27.01
N PRO A 160 -26.27 -35.06 -27.46
CA PRO A 160 -26.39 -36.19 -28.40
C PRO A 160 -27.17 -37.37 -27.85
N TYR A 161 -27.25 -37.53 -26.52
CA TYR A 161 -27.94 -38.66 -25.87
C TYR A 161 -29.36 -38.26 -25.44
N ASN A 162 -29.54 -37.04 -24.94
CA ASN A 162 -30.86 -36.55 -24.54
C ASN A 162 -30.91 -35.01 -24.58
N TRP A 163 -31.66 -34.46 -25.55
CA TRP A 163 -31.76 -33.01 -25.72
C TRP A 163 -32.60 -32.33 -24.63
N VAL A 164 -33.58 -33.04 -24.02
CA VAL A 164 -34.44 -32.50 -22.95
C VAL A 164 -33.63 -32.28 -21.68
N ALA A 165 -32.80 -33.25 -21.29
CA ALA A 165 -31.91 -33.10 -20.15
C ALA A 165 -30.94 -31.93 -20.33
N ALA A 166 -30.38 -31.77 -21.53
CA ALA A 166 -29.54 -30.61 -21.88
C ALA A 166 -30.30 -29.26 -21.77
N LEU A 167 -31.56 -29.21 -22.23
CA LEU A 167 -32.42 -28.03 -22.12
C LEU A 167 -32.84 -27.71 -20.69
N ILE A 168 -33.10 -28.72 -19.83
CA ILE A 168 -33.39 -28.49 -18.41
C ILE A 168 -32.21 -27.79 -17.73
N LEU A 169 -30.99 -28.30 -17.95
CA LEU A 169 -29.78 -27.68 -17.41
C LEU A 169 -29.57 -26.27 -17.96
N LEU A 170 -29.72 -26.07 -19.27
CA LEU A 170 -29.55 -24.78 -19.91
C LEU A 170 -30.63 -23.76 -19.49
N GLY A 171 -31.88 -24.19 -19.31
CA GLY A 171 -33.00 -23.34 -18.89
C GLY A 171 -32.92 -22.90 -17.43
N THR A 172 -32.31 -23.71 -16.57
CA THR A 172 -32.13 -23.42 -15.14
C THR A 172 -30.85 -22.60 -14.88
N ALA A 173 -29.86 -22.68 -15.76
CA ALA A 173 -28.59 -21.96 -15.63
C ALA A 173 -28.73 -20.44 -15.46
N PRO A 174 -29.56 -19.71 -16.23
CA PRO A 174 -29.70 -18.26 -16.10
C PRO A 174 -30.30 -17.77 -14.78
N LEU A 175 -31.04 -18.64 -14.08
CA LEU A 175 -31.61 -18.27 -12.78
C LEU A 175 -30.55 -17.97 -11.74
N ILE A 176 -29.42 -18.70 -11.77
CA ILE A 176 -28.30 -18.49 -10.84
C ILE A 176 -27.70 -17.09 -10.96
N PRO A 177 -27.16 -16.65 -12.11
CA PRO A 177 -26.60 -15.30 -12.22
C PRO A 177 -27.66 -14.20 -12.03
N LEU A 178 -28.91 -14.42 -12.37
CA LEU A 178 -30.01 -13.47 -12.13
C LEU A 178 -30.19 -13.21 -10.62
N PHE A 179 -30.36 -14.27 -9.84
CA PHE A 179 -30.51 -14.15 -8.38
C PHE A 179 -29.22 -13.68 -7.70
N MET A 180 -28.05 -14.11 -8.18
CA MET A 180 -26.76 -13.62 -7.69
C MET A 180 -26.59 -12.12 -7.93
N ALA A 181 -27.06 -11.58 -9.06
CA ALA A 181 -27.03 -10.14 -9.31
C ALA A 181 -27.96 -9.38 -8.35
N MET A 182 -29.15 -9.91 -8.07
CA MET A 182 -30.09 -9.31 -7.12
C MET A 182 -29.51 -9.27 -5.68
N VAL A 183 -28.95 -10.36 -5.20
CA VAL A 183 -28.36 -10.45 -3.86
C VAL A 183 -27.04 -9.66 -3.79
N GLY A 184 -26.24 -9.71 -4.87
CA GLY A 184 -24.93 -9.04 -4.95
C GLY A 184 -25.00 -7.52 -4.87
N MET A 185 -26.09 -6.90 -5.34
CA MET A 185 -26.28 -5.44 -5.20
C MET A 185 -26.41 -5.02 -3.73
N GLY A 186 -27.10 -5.80 -2.91
CA GLY A 186 -27.20 -5.55 -1.47
C GLY A 186 -25.90 -5.86 -0.71
N ALA A 187 -25.16 -6.88 -1.14
CA ALA A 187 -23.93 -7.31 -0.49
C ALA A 187 -22.80 -6.27 -0.60
N ALA A 188 -22.69 -5.56 -1.72
CA ALA A 188 -21.67 -4.53 -1.91
C ALA A 188 -21.85 -3.36 -0.92
N ASP A 189 -23.09 -2.90 -0.72
CA ASP A 189 -23.39 -1.81 0.22
C ASP A 189 -23.25 -2.26 1.68
N ALA A 190 -23.63 -3.48 2.00
CA ALA A 190 -23.44 -4.05 3.34
C ALA A 190 -21.94 -4.16 3.68
N ASN A 191 -21.13 -4.65 2.76
CA ASN A 191 -19.68 -4.77 2.91
C ASN A 191 -19.02 -3.40 3.13
N ARG A 192 -19.43 -2.39 2.35
CA ARG A 192 -18.91 -1.03 2.52
C ARG A 192 -19.22 -0.45 3.91
N ARG A 193 -20.45 -0.65 4.39
CA ARG A 193 -20.84 -0.21 5.76
C ARG A 193 -20.04 -0.94 6.83
N ASN A 194 -19.80 -2.24 6.63
CA ASN A 194 -18.99 -3.05 7.54
C ASN A 194 -17.53 -2.56 7.62
N PHE A 195 -16.88 -2.29 6.48
CA PHE A 195 -15.53 -1.72 6.44
C PHE A 195 -15.45 -0.35 7.12
N GLN A 196 -16.47 0.51 6.94
CA GLN A 196 -16.52 1.80 7.62
C GLN A 196 -16.67 1.66 9.15
N ALA A 197 -17.43 0.68 9.61
CA ALA A 197 -17.57 0.39 11.03
C ALA A 197 -16.27 -0.18 11.63
N LEU A 198 -15.58 -1.07 10.90
CA LEU A 198 -14.28 -1.59 11.30
C LEU A 198 -13.22 -0.49 11.38
N ALA A 199 -13.14 0.38 10.38
CA ALA A 199 -12.18 1.48 10.36
C ALA A 199 -12.40 2.45 11.53
N ARG A 200 -13.68 2.76 11.87
CA ARG A 200 -14.03 3.58 13.04
C ARG A 200 -13.66 2.89 14.35
N LEU A 201 -13.96 1.61 14.48
CA LEU A 201 -13.61 0.83 15.69
C LEU A 201 -12.09 0.79 15.89
N SER A 202 -11.32 0.47 14.84
CA SER A 202 -9.86 0.39 14.88
C SER A 202 -9.22 1.75 15.19
N GLY A 203 -9.69 2.83 14.54
CA GLY A 203 -9.22 4.19 14.80
C GLY A 203 -9.47 4.61 16.25
N ASN A 204 -10.72 4.46 16.72
CA ASN A 204 -11.08 4.77 18.09
C ASN A 204 -10.26 3.97 19.10
N PHE A 205 -10.05 2.67 18.86
CA PHE A 205 -9.27 1.82 19.76
C PHE A 205 -7.80 2.27 19.84
N LEU A 206 -7.19 2.57 18.71
CA LEU A 206 -5.79 3.02 18.66
C LEU A 206 -5.60 4.37 19.36
N ASP A 207 -6.53 5.31 19.18
CA ASP A 207 -6.49 6.61 19.85
C ASP A 207 -6.62 6.47 21.38
N ARG A 208 -7.47 5.53 21.86
CA ARG A 208 -7.59 5.27 23.31
C ARG A 208 -6.35 4.60 23.88
N LEU A 209 -5.71 3.72 23.11
CA LEU A 209 -4.43 3.11 23.50
C LEU A 209 -3.34 4.17 23.68
N ARG A 210 -3.23 5.10 22.73
CA ARG A 210 -2.28 6.22 22.80
C ARG A 210 -2.57 7.16 23.97
N GLY A 211 -3.85 7.39 24.27
CA GLY A 211 -4.31 8.22 25.38
C GLY A 211 -4.49 7.49 26.70
N MET A 212 -3.98 6.27 26.86
CA MET A 212 -4.25 5.42 28.04
C MET A 212 -3.85 6.07 29.37
N GLU A 213 -2.72 6.78 29.41
CA GLU A 213 -2.25 7.50 30.59
C GLU A 213 -3.26 8.59 31.00
N THR A 214 -3.70 9.39 30.04
CA THR A 214 -4.72 10.42 30.25
C THR A 214 -6.03 9.83 30.75
N LEU A 215 -6.48 8.73 30.13
CA LEU A 215 -7.71 8.05 30.54
C LEU A 215 -7.63 7.51 31.97
N ARG A 216 -6.47 7.00 32.38
CA ARG A 216 -6.22 6.54 33.76
C ARG A 216 -6.15 7.71 34.71
N LEU A 217 -5.44 8.79 34.38
CA LEU A 217 -5.32 9.97 35.20
C LEU A 217 -6.68 10.59 35.54
N PHE A 218 -7.59 10.67 34.55
CA PHE A 218 -8.91 11.23 34.70
C PHE A 218 -9.99 10.20 35.07
N ASN A 219 -9.63 8.96 35.41
CA ASN A 219 -10.57 7.88 35.79
C ASN A 219 -11.71 7.63 34.78
N ARG A 220 -11.41 7.81 33.47
CA ARG A 220 -12.39 7.66 32.38
C ARG A 220 -12.47 6.26 31.79
N GLY A 221 -11.72 5.29 32.33
CA GLY A 221 -11.62 3.92 31.78
C GLY A 221 -12.96 3.22 31.58
N ALA A 222 -13.86 3.29 32.56
CA ALA A 222 -15.20 2.68 32.48
C ALA A 222 -16.08 3.30 31.38
N ALA A 223 -16.06 4.63 31.23
CA ALA A 223 -16.81 5.34 30.19
C ALA A 223 -16.28 4.97 28.78
N GLU A 224 -14.97 4.91 28.63
CA GLU A 224 -14.35 4.54 27.33
C GLU A 224 -14.55 3.05 26.99
N THR A 225 -14.57 2.17 27.98
CA THR A 225 -14.95 0.76 27.77
C THR A 225 -16.37 0.65 27.18
N HIS A 226 -17.33 1.44 27.72
CA HIS A 226 -18.68 1.48 27.18
C HIS A 226 -18.74 2.02 25.74
N ASN A 227 -17.94 3.04 25.40
CA ASN A 227 -17.85 3.59 24.04
C ASN A 227 -17.29 2.57 23.06
N ILE A 228 -16.23 1.84 23.44
CA ILE A 228 -15.64 0.77 22.62
C ILE A 228 -16.64 -0.37 22.46
N GLN A 229 -17.36 -0.73 23.52
CA GLN A 229 -18.40 -1.76 23.46
C GLN A 229 -19.52 -1.40 22.48
N ALA A 230 -19.98 -0.14 22.48
CA ALA A 230 -20.99 0.34 21.55
C ALA A 230 -20.49 0.28 20.10
N ALA A 231 -19.25 0.71 19.83
CA ALA A 231 -18.63 0.64 18.51
C ALA A 231 -18.43 -0.83 18.04
N SER A 232 -18.05 -1.73 18.94
CA SER A 232 -17.94 -3.16 18.68
C SER A 232 -19.31 -3.80 18.37
N GLN A 233 -20.37 -3.36 19.04
CA GLN A 233 -21.74 -3.80 18.75
C GLN A 233 -22.21 -3.35 17.36
N ASP A 234 -21.94 -2.09 16.95
CA ASP A 234 -22.26 -1.63 15.59
C ASP A 234 -21.51 -2.46 14.55
N PHE A 235 -20.19 -2.68 14.73
CA PHE A 235 -19.40 -3.53 13.87
C PHE A 235 -19.97 -4.96 13.77
N ARG A 236 -20.34 -5.56 14.91
CA ARG A 236 -20.97 -6.88 14.95
C ARG A 236 -22.27 -6.93 14.13
N GLN A 237 -23.13 -5.90 14.27
CA GLN A 237 -24.40 -5.84 13.53
C GLN A 237 -24.15 -5.76 12.01
N ARG A 238 -23.18 -4.92 11.57
CA ARG A 238 -22.80 -4.80 10.15
C ARG A 238 -22.20 -6.10 9.62
N THR A 239 -21.37 -6.76 10.41
CA THR A 239 -20.83 -8.07 10.06
C THR A 239 -21.93 -9.11 9.88
N MET A 240 -22.94 -9.11 10.78
CA MET A 240 -24.08 -10.01 10.66
C MET A 240 -24.95 -9.71 9.42
N GLU A 241 -25.09 -8.44 9.00
CA GLU A 241 -25.75 -8.09 7.73
C GLU A 241 -25.02 -8.71 6.54
N VAL A 242 -23.69 -8.59 6.50
CA VAL A 242 -22.85 -9.19 5.44
C VAL A 242 -22.98 -10.71 5.43
N LEU A 243 -22.89 -11.36 6.59
CA LEU A 243 -23.01 -12.81 6.72
C LEU A 243 -24.39 -13.31 6.28
N ARG A 244 -25.48 -12.63 6.66
CA ARG A 244 -26.83 -12.97 6.22
C ARG A 244 -26.96 -12.97 4.69
N LEU A 245 -26.40 -11.95 4.03
CA LEU A 245 -26.41 -11.87 2.58
C LEU A 245 -25.53 -12.95 1.93
N ALA A 246 -24.39 -13.27 2.53
CA ALA A 246 -23.52 -14.36 2.08
C ALA A 246 -24.21 -15.72 2.19
N PHE A 247 -24.85 -16.01 3.32
CA PHE A 247 -25.63 -17.26 3.50
C PHE A 247 -26.84 -17.31 2.55
N LEU A 248 -27.54 -16.18 2.36
CA LEU A 248 -28.65 -16.11 1.41
C LEU A 248 -28.17 -16.43 -0.02
N SER A 249 -27.03 -15.86 -0.43
CA SER A 249 -26.43 -16.16 -1.74
C SER A 249 -26.12 -17.63 -1.92
N SER A 250 -25.48 -18.25 -0.91
CA SER A 250 -25.16 -19.68 -0.94
C SER A 250 -26.42 -20.55 -0.94
N GLY A 251 -27.41 -20.20 -0.12
CA GLY A 251 -28.69 -20.91 -0.06
C GLY A 251 -29.45 -20.87 -1.39
N VAL A 252 -29.48 -19.73 -2.05
CA VAL A 252 -30.13 -19.58 -3.37
C VAL A 252 -29.39 -20.41 -4.43
N LEU A 253 -28.07 -20.40 -4.44
CA LEU A 253 -27.26 -21.22 -5.34
C LEU A 253 -27.54 -22.70 -5.15
N GLU A 254 -27.55 -23.18 -3.89
CA GLU A 254 -27.78 -24.56 -3.56
C GLU A 254 -29.22 -24.99 -3.93
N PHE A 255 -30.20 -24.12 -3.66
CA PHE A 255 -31.61 -24.39 -4.00
C PHE A 255 -31.80 -24.59 -5.52
N PHE A 256 -31.30 -23.66 -6.35
CA PHE A 256 -31.49 -23.80 -7.81
C PHE A 256 -30.68 -24.95 -8.40
N THR A 257 -29.50 -25.23 -7.86
CA THR A 257 -28.71 -26.41 -8.24
C THR A 257 -29.47 -27.70 -7.93
N SER A 258 -29.96 -27.83 -6.69
CA SER A 258 -30.72 -29.02 -6.26
C SER A 258 -32.02 -29.17 -7.02
N LEU A 259 -32.74 -28.06 -7.27
CA LEU A 259 -33.95 -28.05 -8.09
C LEU A 259 -33.68 -28.55 -9.50
N SER A 260 -32.60 -28.10 -10.12
CA SER A 260 -32.23 -28.55 -11.47
C SER A 260 -31.88 -30.03 -11.53
N ILE A 261 -31.10 -30.52 -10.56
CA ILE A 261 -30.77 -31.93 -10.44
C ILE A 261 -32.05 -32.77 -10.24
N ALA A 262 -32.96 -32.29 -9.37
CA ALA A 262 -34.23 -32.96 -9.14
C ALA A 262 -35.11 -33.03 -10.40
N LEU A 263 -35.18 -31.94 -11.19
CA LEU A 263 -35.91 -31.93 -12.46
C LEU A 263 -35.32 -32.92 -13.46
N VAL A 264 -33.99 -33.02 -13.57
CA VAL A 264 -33.34 -34.04 -14.42
C VAL A 264 -33.65 -35.45 -13.91
N ALA A 265 -33.58 -35.68 -12.60
CA ALA A 265 -33.89 -37.00 -12.00
C ALA A 265 -35.34 -37.39 -12.20
N VAL A 266 -36.28 -36.46 -11.97
CA VAL A 266 -37.72 -36.72 -12.19
C VAL A 266 -38.01 -36.98 -13.67
N TYR A 267 -37.44 -36.21 -14.57
CA TYR A 267 -37.58 -36.42 -16.00
C TYR A 267 -37.12 -37.84 -16.41
N PHE A 268 -35.95 -38.28 -16.00
CA PHE A 268 -35.47 -39.64 -16.31
C PHE A 268 -36.28 -40.69 -15.60
N GLY A 269 -36.73 -40.48 -14.35
CA GLY A 269 -37.59 -41.40 -13.61
C GLY A 269 -38.91 -41.70 -14.36
N PHE A 270 -39.63 -40.64 -14.76
CA PHE A 270 -40.88 -40.80 -15.52
C PHE A 270 -40.63 -41.35 -16.94
N SER A 271 -39.50 -41.02 -17.56
CA SER A 271 -39.12 -41.55 -18.86
C SER A 271 -38.86 -43.06 -18.80
N TYR A 272 -38.27 -43.58 -17.71
CA TYR A 272 -38.06 -45.02 -17.50
C TYR A 272 -39.35 -45.76 -17.16
N LEU A 273 -40.32 -45.08 -16.53
CA LEU A 273 -41.66 -45.66 -16.28
C LEU A 273 -42.53 -45.70 -17.55
N GLY A 274 -42.05 -45.10 -18.66
CA GLY A 274 -42.79 -45.04 -19.93
C GLY A 274 -43.82 -43.92 -20.00
N GLU A 275 -43.92 -43.06 -18.96
CA GLU A 275 -44.88 -41.95 -18.91
C GLU A 275 -44.45 -40.75 -19.77
N LEU A 276 -43.13 -40.56 -19.95
CA LEU A 276 -42.57 -39.52 -20.80
C LEU A 276 -41.79 -40.15 -21.97
N ASN A 277 -42.27 -39.92 -23.19
CA ASN A 277 -41.71 -40.55 -24.38
C ASN A 277 -41.13 -39.52 -25.36
N PHE A 278 -40.34 -38.57 -24.84
CA PHE A 278 -39.67 -37.53 -25.63
C PHE A 278 -38.26 -37.25 -25.09
N GLY A 279 -37.45 -36.57 -25.88
CA GLY A 279 -36.10 -36.18 -25.47
C GLY A 279 -34.97 -37.06 -25.99
N HIS A 280 -35.29 -38.19 -26.61
CA HIS A 280 -34.36 -39.12 -27.26
C HIS A 280 -34.52 -39.08 -28.78
N TYR A 281 -33.51 -39.53 -29.51
CA TYR A 281 -33.46 -39.53 -30.98
C TYR A 281 -33.92 -40.86 -31.59
N GLY A 282 -35.04 -41.44 -31.08
CA GLY A 282 -35.62 -42.66 -31.61
C GLY A 282 -35.09 -43.98 -31.00
N THR A 283 -34.08 -43.94 -30.16
CA THR A 283 -33.46 -45.12 -29.52
C THR A 283 -34.00 -45.46 -28.15
N GLY A 284 -35.02 -44.74 -27.67
CA GLY A 284 -35.50 -44.82 -26.29
C GLY A 284 -34.56 -44.12 -25.30
N VAL A 285 -35.00 -43.96 -24.04
CA VAL A 285 -34.17 -43.39 -22.97
C VAL A 285 -33.30 -44.49 -22.38
N THR A 286 -31.98 -44.38 -22.57
CA THR A 286 -31.02 -45.34 -22.02
C THR A 286 -30.62 -45.00 -20.60
N LEU A 287 -30.34 -46.00 -19.77
CA LEU A 287 -29.84 -45.80 -18.41
C LEU A 287 -28.49 -45.06 -18.42
N PHE A 288 -27.67 -45.31 -19.43
CA PHE A 288 -26.44 -44.58 -19.67
C PHE A 288 -26.68 -43.04 -19.76
N ALA A 289 -27.66 -42.61 -20.55
CA ALA A 289 -28.00 -41.20 -20.70
C ALA A 289 -28.46 -40.58 -19.36
N GLY A 290 -29.23 -41.32 -18.56
CA GLY A 290 -29.66 -40.90 -17.23
C GLY A 290 -28.50 -40.74 -16.26
N PHE A 291 -27.61 -41.73 -16.18
CA PHE A 291 -26.43 -41.65 -15.33
C PHE A 291 -25.49 -40.51 -15.77
N LEU A 292 -25.24 -40.41 -17.06
CA LEU A 292 -24.40 -39.35 -17.61
C LEU A 292 -24.93 -37.95 -17.22
N ALA A 293 -26.22 -37.70 -17.44
CA ALA A 293 -26.84 -36.43 -17.12
C ALA A 293 -26.85 -36.13 -15.61
N LEU A 294 -27.16 -37.12 -14.77
CA LEU A 294 -27.20 -36.97 -13.31
C LEU A 294 -25.81 -36.75 -12.70
N ILE A 295 -24.77 -37.42 -13.23
CA ILE A 295 -23.38 -37.22 -12.77
C ILE A 295 -22.84 -35.84 -13.20
N LEU A 296 -23.21 -35.40 -14.41
CA LEU A 296 -22.76 -34.11 -14.93
C LEU A 296 -23.55 -32.90 -14.41
N ALA A 297 -24.78 -33.08 -13.91
CA ALA A 297 -25.62 -31.98 -13.44
C ALA A 297 -24.97 -31.17 -12.29
N PRO A 298 -24.41 -31.76 -11.23
CA PRO A 298 -23.65 -30.98 -10.21
C PRO A 298 -22.44 -30.24 -10.78
N GLU A 299 -21.68 -30.89 -11.66
CA GLU A 299 -20.48 -30.33 -12.28
C GLU A 299 -20.80 -29.17 -13.25
N PHE A 300 -22.01 -29.18 -13.83
CA PHE A 300 -22.52 -28.08 -14.67
C PHE A 300 -22.68 -26.78 -13.89
N PHE A 301 -23.13 -26.84 -12.65
CA PHE A 301 -23.37 -25.69 -11.81
C PHE A 301 -22.14 -25.25 -11.02
N GLN A 302 -21.14 -26.13 -10.83
CA GLN A 302 -19.94 -25.83 -10.02
C GLN A 302 -19.19 -24.59 -10.49
N PRO A 303 -18.89 -24.36 -11.79
CA PRO A 303 -18.21 -23.14 -12.23
C PRO A 303 -18.99 -21.85 -11.98
N LEU A 304 -20.32 -21.90 -12.02
CA LEU A 304 -21.19 -20.77 -11.72
C LEU A 304 -21.20 -20.46 -10.22
N ARG A 305 -21.19 -21.50 -9.38
CA ARG A 305 -21.07 -21.40 -7.92
C ARG A 305 -19.74 -20.77 -7.52
N ASP A 306 -18.63 -21.25 -8.10
CA ASP A 306 -17.30 -20.72 -7.85
C ASP A 306 -17.19 -19.25 -8.28
N LEU A 307 -17.78 -18.89 -9.43
CA LEU A 307 -17.82 -17.49 -9.87
C LEU A 307 -18.56 -16.60 -8.87
N GLY A 308 -19.66 -17.09 -8.30
CA GLY A 308 -20.39 -16.41 -7.23
C GLY A 308 -19.54 -16.18 -6.00
N THR A 309 -18.81 -17.19 -5.56
CA THR A 309 -17.87 -17.10 -4.42
C THR A 309 -16.77 -16.08 -4.68
N PHE A 310 -16.17 -16.09 -5.87
CA PHE A 310 -15.09 -15.16 -6.23
C PHE A 310 -15.59 -13.74 -6.60
N TYR A 311 -16.88 -13.48 -6.60
CA TYR A 311 -17.42 -12.14 -6.84
C TYR A 311 -16.96 -11.13 -5.76
N HIS A 312 -16.78 -11.60 -4.52
CA HIS A 312 -16.24 -10.78 -3.44
C HIS A 312 -14.79 -10.32 -3.73
N ALA A 313 -13.96 -11.18 -4.31
CA ALA A 313 -12.61 -10.83 -4.73
C ALA A 313 -12.59 -9.70 -5.76
N LYS A 314 -13.57 -9.67 -6.69
CA LYS A 314 -13.76 -8.53 -7.60
C LYS A 314 -14.09 -7.24 -6.86
N ALA A 315 -14.97 -7.30 -5.86
CA ALA A 315 -15.37 -6.11 -5.10
C ALA A 315 -14.20 -5.53 -4.30
N GLN A 316 -13.40 -6.39 -3.64
CA GLN A 316 -12.17 -6.02 -2.93
C GLN A 316 -11.15 -5.39 -3.89
N ALA A 317 -10.87 -6.05 -5.01
CA ALA A 317 -9.92 -5.55 -6.00
C ALA A 317 -10.34 -4.19 -6.59
N VAL A 318 -11.64 -3.94 -6.81
CA VAL A 318 -12.15 -2.64 -7.28
C VAL A 318 -11.95 -1.57 -6.20
N GLY A 319 -12.16 -1.89 -4.92
CA GLY A 319 -11.90 -0.99 -3.81
C GLY A 319 -10.42 -0.62 -3.72
N ALA A 320 -9.53 -1.61 -3.77
CA ALA A 320 -8.07 -1.42 -3.79
C ALA A 320 -7.61 -0.62 -5.01
N ALA A 321 -8.17 -0.92 -6.19
CA ALA A 321 -7.85 -0.21 -7.43
C ALA A 321 -8.20 1.28 -7.37
N ASP A 322 -9.24 1.69 -6.65
CA ASP A 322 -9.61 3.11 -6.52
C ASP A 322 -8.53 3.90 -5.78
N SER A 323 -8.05 3.36 -4.66
CA SER A 323 -6.96 3.97 -3.89
C SER A 323 -5.64 3.99 -4.66
N LEU A 324 -5.27 2.85 -5.27
CA LEU A 324 -4.03 2.70 -6.02
C LEU A 324 -4.00 3.56 -7.28
N LYS A 325 -5.07 3.57 -8.07
CA LYS A 325 -5.19 4.40 -9.26
C LYS A 325 -5.13 5.88 -8.91
N THR A 326 -5.87 6.31 -7.89
CA THR A 326 -5.85 7.70 -7.42
C THR A 326 -4.45 8.12 -6.99
N PHE A 327 -3.69 7.23 -6.35
CA PHE A 327 -2.30 7.49 -5.99
C PHE A 327 -1.37 7.54 -7.21
N LEU A 328 -1.45 6.56 -8.10
CA LEU A 328 -0.57 6.46 -9.27
C LEU A 328 -0.80 7.61 -10.29
N GLU A 329 -2.03 8.10 -10.39
CA GLU A 329 -2.41 9.20 -11.28
C GLU A 329 -2.40 10.57 -10.59
N ALA A 330 -2.11 10.64 -9.27
CA ALA A 330 -2.02 11.91 -8.56
C ALA A 330 -0.99 12.83 -9.25
N PRO A 331 -1.35 14.09 -9.52
CA PRO A 331 -0.39 15.04 -10.05
C PRO A 331 0.70 15.27 -8.99
N ILE A 332 1.91 14.86 -9.29
CA ILE A 332 3.08 15.21 -8.51
C ILE A 332 3.75 16.35 -9.26
N GLN A 333 3.78 17.53 -8.65
CA GLN A 333 4.59 18.60 -9.18
C GLN A 333 6.06 18.22 -8.93
N HIS A 334 6.69 17.69 -9.97
CA HIS A 334 8.13 17.49 -9.94
C HIS A 334 8.80 18.86 -10.02
N ALA A 335 9.75 19.13 -9.14
CA ALA A 335 10.81 20.06 -9.51
C ALA A 335 11.43 19.51 -10.81
N GLU A 336 11.59 20.37 -11.82
CA GLU A 336 12.24 19.99 -13.06
C GLU A 336 13.56 19.28 -12.71
N LYS A 337 13.77 18.06 -13.20
CA LYS A 337 15.02 17.32 -12.94
C LYS A 337 16.09 17.91 -13.83
N GLY A 338 16.93 18.75 -13.26
CA GLY A 338 18.14 19.21 -13.91
C GLY A 338 19.12 18.06 -14.14
N THR A 339 20.07 18.30 -15.00
CA THR A 339 21.12 17.35 -15.37
C THR A 339 22.52 17.91 -15.10
N LEU A 340 22.62 19.15 -14.60
CA LEU A 340 23.89 19.78 -14.33
C LEU A 340 24.43 19.35 -12.97
N GLU A 341 25.68 18.95 -12.93
CA GLU A 341 26.42 18.77 -11.67
C GLU A 341 26.96 20.13 -11.21
N LEU A 342 26.96 20.37 -9.89
CA LEU A 342 27.52 21.59 -9.34
C LEU A 342 29.06 21.50 -9.38
N PRO A 343 29.76 22.34 -10.16
CA PRO A 343 31.22 22.30 -10.25
C PRO A 343 31.90 22.79 -8.98
N GLY A 344 33.13 22.32 -8.72
CA GLY A 344 34.01 22.81 -7.68
C GLY A 344 33.80 22.21 -6.30
N CYS A 345 34.71 22.59 -5.38
CA CYS A 345 34.69 22.19 -3.96
C CYS A 345 34.46 23.37 -3.03
N GLU A 346 34.13 24.54 -3.54
CA GLU A 346 33.97 25.77 -2.77
C GLU A 346 32.66 25.76 -1.95
N PRO A 347 32.59 26.49 -0.82
CA PRO A 347 31.35 26.66 -0.08
C PRO A 347 30.24 27.22 -0.97
N ILE A 348 29.00 26.90 -0.64
CA ILE A 348 27.83 27.23 -1.46
C ILE A 348 27.36 28.66 -1.14
N SER A 349 27.11 29.47 -2.18
CA SER A 349 26.31 30.68 -2.09
C SER A 349 24.90 30.43 -2.61
N LEU A 350 23.89 31.07 -1.98
CA LEU A 350 22.48 31.01 -2.41
C LEU A 350 21.98 32.42 -2.73
N GLU A 351 21.28 32.57 -3.83
CA GLU A 351 20.61 33.80 -4.23
C GLU A 351 19.18 33.52 -4.62
N ALA A 352 18.23 34.15 -3.94
CA ALA A 352 16.79 34.01 -4.18
C ALA A 352 16.18 35.33 -4.64
N GLN A 353 15.38 35.28 -5.72
CA GLN A 353 14.68 36.44 -6.27
C GLN A 353 13.21 36.06 -6.53
N GLY A 354 12.28 36.71 -5.81
CA GLY A 354 10.86 36.43 -5.91
C GLY A 354 10.48 34.99 -5.58
N LEU A 355 11.30 34.31 -4.78
CA LEU A 355 11.16 32.90 -4.48
C LEU A 355 9.89 32.60 -3.70
N THR A 356 9.02 31.77 -4.24
CA THR A 356 7.79 31.31 -3.60
C THR A 356 7.83 29.80 -3.42
N VAL A 357 7.79 29.33 -2.17
CA VAL A 357 7.79 27.92 -1.81
C VAL A 357 6.36 27.38 -1.92
N LEU A 358 6.19 26.30 -2.66
CA LEU A 358 4.89 25.67 -2.87
C LEU A 358 4.81 24.32 -2.16
N SER A 359 3.61 23.95 -1.72
CA SER A 359 3.34 22.57 -1.31
C SER A 359 3.30 21.67 -2.55
N PRO A 360 3.42 20.33 -2.39
CA PRO A 360 3.22 19.39 -3.51
C PRO A 360 1.85 19.48 -4.20
N GLN A 361 0.88 20.15 -3.56
CA GLN A 361 -0.46 20.41 -4.12
C GLN A 361 -0.59 21.82 -4.73
N GLY A 362 0.52 22.58 -4.85
CA GLY A 362 0.54 23.92 -5.41
C GLY A 362 0.08 25.04 -4.48
N LYS A 363 -0.12 24.75 -3.17
CA LYS A 363 -0.45 25.80 -2.20
C LYS A 363 0.83 26.52 -1.76
N ARG A 364 0.82 27.84 -1.74
CA ARG A 364 1.92 28.66 -1.24
C ARG A 364 2.15 28.40 0.26
N LEU A 365 3.40 28.08 0.61
CA LEU A 365 3.87 27.87 1.98
C LEU A 365 4.67 29.06 2.51
N ALA A 366 5.52 29.66 1.66
CA ALA A 366 6.29 30.87 1.97
C ALA A 366 6.57 31.66 0.69
N GLY A 367 6.88 32.92 0.82
CA GLY A 367 7.26 33.79 -0.29
C GLY A 367 6.31 34.98 -0.52
N PRO A 368 6.65 35.92 -1.43
CA PRO A 368 7.92 35.95 -2.14
C PRO A 368 9.11 36.28 -1.21
N LEU A 369 10.20 35.55 -1.37
CA LEU A 369 11.44 35.72 -0.62
C LEU A 369 12.51 36.30 -1.54
N ASN A 370 13.28 37.26 -1.02
CA ASN A 370 14.46 37.78 -1.66
C ASN A 370 15.58 37.78 -0.61
N PHE A 371 16.66 37.04 -0.88
CA PHE A 371 17.80 36.95 0.01
C PHE A 371 19.06 36.53 -0.73
N THR A 372 20.19 36.81 -0.14
CA THR A 372 21.51 36.33 -0.57
C THR A 372 22.21 35.73 0.65
N LEU A 373 22.60 34.44 0.57
CA LEU A 373 23.45 33.79 1.55
C LEU A 373 24.84 33.61 0.96
N PRO A 374 25.83 34.43 1.37
CA PRO A 374 27.19 34.34 0.84
C PRO A 374 27.86 33.01 1.23
N ALA A 375 28.79 32.56 0.41
CA ALA A 375 29.61 31.38 0.67
C ALA A 375 30.37 31.48 2.01
N GLY A 376 30.31 30.41 2.81
CA GLY A 376 30.99 30.34 4.11
C GLY A 376 30.34 31.15 5.24
N LYS A 377 29.20 31.79 5.01
CA LYS A 377 28.45 32.52 6.03
C LYS A 377 27.50 31.63 6.81
N ARG A 378 27.30 32.00 8.09
CA ARG A 378 26.37 31.32 9.02
C ARG A 378 25.19 32.26 9.26
N VAL A 379 24.02 31.84 8.81
CA VAL A 379 22.77 32.59 8.94
C VAL A 379 21.80 31.86 9.86
N ALA A 380 21.25 32.59 10.83
CA ALA A 380 20.16 32.09 11.67
C ALA A 380 18.81 32.62 11.18
N LEU A 381 17.87 31.76 10.88
CA LEU A 381 16.50 32.08 10.48
C LEU A 381 15.57 31.94 11.68
N VAL A 382 15.07 33.05 12.19
CA VAL A 382 14.19 33.13 13.35
C VAL A 382 12.76 33.56 12.96
N GLY A 383 11.78 33.29 13.80
CA GLY A 383 10.40 33.72 13.59
C GLY A 383 9.39 32.77 14.22
N GLN A 384 8.14 33.20 14.28
CA GLN A 384 7.06 32.40 14.89
C GLN A 384 6.85 31.05 14.22
N SER A 385 6.27 30.08 14.95
CA SER A 385 5.85 28.80 14.39
C SER A 385 4.85 29.02 13.25
N GLY A 386 5.00 28.28 12.16
CA GLY A 386 4.16 28.44 10.97
C GLY A 386 4.60 29.56 10.01
N ALA A 387 5.66 30.34 10.30
CA ALA A 387 6.17 31.38 9.41
C ALA A 387 6.75 30.87 8.07
N GLY A 388 6.94 29.55 7.90
CA GLY A 388 7.45 28.94 6.67
C GLY A 388 8.94 28.59 6.70
N LYS A 389 9.62 28.67 7.85
CA LYS A 389 11.06 28.40 8.01
C LYS A 389 11.47 27.00 7.56
N SER A 390 10.86 25.96 8.09
CA SER A 390 11.13 24.55 7.69
C SER A 390 10.73 24.28 6.24
N SER A 391 9.77 25.04 5.68
CA SER A 391 9.42 24.95 4.26
C SER A 391 10.55 25.44 3.37
N LEU A 392 11.26 26.52 3.76
CA LEU A 392 12.44 26.98 3.05
C LEU A 392 13.56 25.95 3.10
N LEU A 393 13.84 25.35 4.26
CA LEU A 393 14.86 24.30 4.37
C LEU A 393 14.49 23.07 3.51
N ASN A 394 13.23 22.62 3.52
CA ASN A 394 12.76 21.51 2.69
C ASN A 394 12.87 21.82 1.19
N LEU A 395 12.66 23.07 0.79
CA LEU A 395 12.90 23.50 -0.58
C LEU A 395 14.39 23.41 -0.93
N LEU A 396 15.28 23.92 -0.07
CA LEU A 396 16.73 23.85 -0.26
C LEU A 396 17.22 22.39 -0.34
N ALA A 397 16.61 21.47 0.40
CA ALA A 397 16.87 20.04 0.30
C ALA A 397 16.32 19.41 -1.01
N GLY A 398 15.62 20.18 -1.84
CA GLY A 398 15.01 19.72 -3.10
C GLY A 398 13.74 18.88 -2.93
N PHE A 399 13.04 19.03 -1.80
CA PHE A 399 11.82 18.26 -1.50
C PHE A 399 10.53 19.02 -1.84
N LEU A 400 10.59 20.33 -2.03
CA LEU A 400 9.43 21.16 -2.36
C LEU A 400 9.62 21.89 -3.69
N PRO A 401 8.55 22.03 -4.48
CA PRO A 401 8.56 22.85 -5.69
C PRO A 401 8.52 24.35 -5.32
N TYR A 402 8.97 25.19 -6.26
CA TYR A 402 9.00 26.64 -6.08
C TYR A 402 8.73 27.39 -7.38
N GLU A 403 8.33 28.66 -7.25
CA GLU A 403 8.27 29.66 -8.30
C GLU A 403 9.30 30.76 -8.02
N GLY A 404 9.68 31.51 -9.03
CA GLY A 404 10.75 32.50 -8.96
C GLY A 404 12.11 31.90 -9.30
N SER A 405 13.20 32.52 -8.81
CA SER A 405 14.57 32.07 -9.06
C SER A 405 15.28 31.75 -7.74
N LEU A 406 16.00 30.62 -7.71
CA LEU A 406 16.90 30.23 -6.63
C LEU A 406 18.20 29.70 -7.25
N ARG A 407 19.27 30.48 -7.11
CA ARG A 407 20.56 30.12 -7.67
C ARG A 407 21.54 29.65 -6.62
N VAL A 408 22.27 28.61 -6.98
CA VAL A 408 23.35 28.01 -6.19
C VAL A 408 24.65 28.24 -6.94
N ASN A 409 25.55 29.03 -6.39
CA ASN A 409 26.80 29.48 -7.07
C ASN A 409 26.52 29.97 -8.51
N GLY A 410 25.43 30.73 -8.70
CA GLY A 410 25.02 31.29 -9.98
C GLY A 410 24.21 30.35 -10.89
N VAL A 411 24.09 29.05 -10.59
CA VAL A 411 23.32 28.08 -11.35
C VAL A 411 21.91 27.93 -10.73
N GLU A 412 20.87 27.94 -11.53
CA GLU A 412 19.48 27.75 -11.04
C GLU A 412 19.29 26.35 -10.44
N LEU A 413 18.74 26.26 -9.24
CA LEU A 413 18.61 24.98 -8.50
C LEU A 413 17.86 23.91 -9.30
N ARG A 414 16.84 24.28 -10.09
CA ARG A 414 16.08 23.35 -10.91
C ARG A 414 16.87 22.75 -12.07
N GLU A 415 17.99 23.35 -12.46
CA GLU A 415 18.89 22.85 -13.51
C GLU A 415 19.90 21.84 -12.96
N LEU A 416 20.09 21.80 -11.63
CA LEU A 416 21.01 20.86 -10.99
C LEU A 416 20.41 19.46 -10.90
N GLU A 417 21.27 18.46 -11.07
CA GLU A 417 20.90 17.08 -10.82
C GLU A 417 20.58 16.88 -9.33
N PRO A 418 19.38 16.38 -8.96
CA PRO A 418 18.95 16.31 -7.56
C PRO A 418 19.83 15.44 -6.65
N GLU A 419 20.47 14.40 -7.17
CA GLU A 419 21.37 13.55 -6.38
C GLU A 419 22.72 14.25 -6.16
N SER A 420 23.27 14.86 -7.22
CA SER A 420 24.50 15.67 -7.13
C SER A 420 24.33 16.82 -6.15
N TRP A 421 23.18 17.51 -6.20
CA TRP A 421 22.85 18.57 -5.25
C TRP A 421 22.80 18.06 -3.81
N ARG A 422 22.04 16.99 -3.54
CA ARG A 422 21.89 16.46 -2.17
C ARG A 422 23.20 15.96 -1.56
N ARG A 423 24.14 15.49 -2.37
CA ARG A 423 25.50 15.13 -1.90
C ARG A 423 26.30 16.32 -1.35
N GLN A 424 25.91 17.55 -1.67
CA GLN A 424 26.55 18.76 -1.16
C GLN A 424 25.95 19.22 0.18
N LEU A 425 24.86 18.58 0.63
CA LEU A 425 24.11 18.99 1.80
C LEU A 425 24.36 18.06 2.98
N SER A 426 24.37 18.64 4.19
CA SER A 426 24.11 17.92 5.44
C SER A 426 22.88 18.47 6.12
N TRP A 427 22.13 17.61 6.76
CA TRP A 427 20.85 17.93 7.38
C TRP A 427 20.77 17.43 8.82
N VAL A 428 20.39 18.32 9.75
CA VAL A 428 19.97 17.95 11.10
C VAL A 428 18.58 18.52 11.35
N GLY A 429 17.61 17.65 11.55
CA GLY A 429 16.20 18.03 11.79
C GLY A 429 15.86 18.15 13.26
N GLN A 430 14.67 18.69 13.53
CA GLN A 430 14.11 18.87 14.88
C GLN A 430 13.93 17.53 15.62
N ASN A 431 13.47 16.49 14.93
CA ASN A 431 13.25 15.16 15.49
C ASN A 431 14.20 14.18 14.80
N PRO A 432 15.11 13.52 15.54
CA PRO A 432 16.04 12.58 14.96
C PRO A 432 15.30 11.34 14.43
N GLN A 433 15.42 11.09 13.13
CA GLN A 433 14.87 9.89 12.50
C GLN A 433 15.99 8.85 12.37
N LEU A 434 15.94 7.84 13.23
CA LEU A 434 16.88 6.74 13.22
C LEU A 434 16.14 5.46 12.80
N PRO A 435 16.31 5.00 11.55
CA PRO A 435 15.75 3.72 11.09
C PRO A 435 16.21 2.54 11.94
N ALA A 436 15.41 1.47 11.95
CA ALA A 436 15.79 0.22 12.61
C ALA A 436 17.08 -0.33 12.01
N GLY A 437 18.06 -0.64 12.88
CA GLY A 437 19.42 -1.07 12.54
C GLY A 437 20.34 -0.87 13.73
N THR A 438 21.64 -0.89 13.52
CA THR A 438 22.62 -0.54 14.58
C THR A 438 22.87 0.97 14.62
N LEU A 439 23.50 1.45 15.70
CA LEU A 439 23.97 2.83 15.79
C LEU A 439 24.97 3.14 14.65
N LYS A 440 25.90 2.20 14.38
CA LYS A 440 26.84 2.26 13.26
C LYS A 440 26.11 2.41 11.91
N ASP A 441 25.12 1.55 11.63
CA ASP A 441 24.36 1.62 10.39
C ASP A 441 23.68 2.98 10.20
N ASN A 442 23.17 3.55 11.28
CA ASN A 442 22.51 4.84 11.26
C ASN A 442 23.45 6.01 10.93
N VAL A 443 24.70 5.97 11.39
CA VAL A 443 25.70 6.99 11.05
C VAL A 443 26.19 6.79 9.62
N LEU A 444 26.44 5.52 9.20
CA LEU A 444 26.91 5.17 7.86
C LEU A 444 25.85 5.40 6.75
N LEU A 445 24.61 5.77 7.08
CA LEU A 445 23.64 6.18 6.07
C LEU A 445 24.10 7.38 5.22
N ALA A 446 24.97 8.23 5.75
CA ALA A 446 25.53 9.35 5.00
C ALA A 446 26.61 8.92 3.99
N ASP A 447 27.41 7.91 4.35
CA ASP A 447 28.41 7.30 3.50
C ASP A 447 28.66 5.85 3.93
N PRO A 448 28.09 4.85 3.20
CA PRO A 448 28.26 3.44 3.50
C PRO A 448 29.72 2.95 3.38
N GLU A 449 30.57 3.64 2.61
CA GLU A 449 31.97 3.28 2.36
C GLU A 449 32.95 4.00 3.30
N ALA A 450 32.44 4.78 4.26
CA ALA A 450 33.29 5.50 5.22
C ALA A 450 34.11 4.53 6.06
N SER A 451 35.39 4.86 6.23
CA SER A 451 36.31 4.10 7.06
C SER A 451 35.95 4.16 8.56
N ASP A 452 36.37 3.15 9.33
CA ASP A 452 36.17 3.16 10.78
C ASP A 452 36.82 4.39 11.46
N ALA A 453 37.90 4.93 10.91
CA ALA A 453 38.52 6.16 11.39
C ALA A 453 37.63 7.39 11.17
N GLN A 454 36.97 7.50 10.02
CA GLN A 454 36.01 8.57 9.73
C GLN A 454 34.77 8.44 10.62
N LEU A 455 34.26 7.22 10.79
CA LEU A 455 33.16 6.93 11.68
C LEU A 455 33.49 7.37 13.12
N GLN A 456 34.64 6.95 13.65
CA GLN A 456 35.06 7.33 14.99
C GLN A 456 35.20 8.84 15.15
N ALA A 457 35.80 9.52 14.17
CA ALA A 457 35.94 10.97 14.19
C ALA A 457 34.58 11.70 14.19
N ALA A 458 33.59 11.18 13.46
CA ALA A 458 32.24 11.72 13.47
C ALA A 458 31.53 11.49 14.82
N LEU A 459 31.67 10.31 15.41
CA LEU A 459 31.14 10.00 16.73
C LEU A 459 31.75 10.89 17.83
N ASP A 460 33.06 11.14 17.76
CA ASP A 460 33.77 12.03 18.71
C ASP A 460 33.30 13.48 18.57
N LYS A 461 33.22 14.02 17.33
CA LYS A 461 32.73 15.35 17.06
C LYS A 461 31.31 15.60 17.56
N ALA A 462 30.44 14.60 17.47
CA ALA A 462 29.05 14.69 17.90
C ALA A 462 28.86 14.27 19.38
N TRP A 463 29.93 14.06 20.15
CA TRP A 463 29.88 13.62 21.55
C TRP A 463 29.16 12.28 21.76
N VAL A 464 29.06 11.44 20.72
CA VAL A 464 28.45 10.10 20.82
C VAL A 464 29.35 9.17 21.62
N SER A 465 30.66 9.27 21.45
CA SER A 465 31.67 8.48 22.17
C SER A 465 31.56 8.59 23.70
N GLU A 466 30.96 9.67 24.22
CA GLU A 466 30.75 9.86 25.66
C GLU A 466 29.80 8.81 26.26
N PHE A 467 28.75 8.44 25.54
CA PHE A 467 27.77 7.49 26.05
C PHE A 467 27.89 6.08 25.45
N LEU A 468 28.73 5.87 24.44
CA LEU A 468 28.97 4.54 23.87
C LEU A 468 29.36 3.49 24.91
N PRO A 469 30.22 3.78 25.93
CA PRO A 469 30.56 2.80 26.96
C PRO A 469 29.38 2.38 27.84
N LEU A 470 28.30 3.15 27.85
CA LEU A 470 27.08 2.84 28.60
C LEU A 470 26.14 1.89 27.81
N LEU A 471 26.41 1.69 26.53
CA LEU A 471 25.65 0.80 25.67
C LEU A 471 26.31 -0.60 25.65
N ALA A 472 25.51 -1.65 25.86
CA ALA A 472 26.00 -3.02 25.98
C ALA A 472 26.81 -3.54 24.78
N GLN A 473 26.53 -3.01 23.59
CA GLN A 473 27.18 -3.41 22.32
C GLN A 473 27.88 -2.22 21.61
N GLY A 474 28.12 -1.12 22.31
CA GLY A 474 28.78 0.06 21.73
C GLY A 474 28.13 0.53 20.44
N VAL A 475 28.91 0.66 19.36
CA VAL A 475 28.42 1.09 18.04
C VAL A 475 27.47 0.09 17.36
N ASP A 476 27.53 -1.18 17.72
CA ASP A 476 26.66 -2.24 17.18
C ASP A 476 25.34 -2.37 17.97
N THR A 477 25.08 -1.45 18.91
CA THR A 477 23.82 -1.43 19.67
C THR A 477 22.64 -1.28 18.71
N PRO A 478 21.66 -2.22 18.75
CA PRO A 478 20.48 -2.14 17.91
C PRO A 478 19.59 -0.98 18.34
N ILE A 479 19.16 -0.19 17.37
CA ILE A 479 18.19 0.89 17.52
C ILE A 479 16.87 0.41 16.92
N GLY A 480 15.81 0.37 17.74
CA GLY A 480 14.49 0.00 17.29
C GLY A 480 13.70 1.15 16.69
N ASP A 481 12.44 0.88 16.36
CA ASP A 481 11.51 1.91 15.85
C ASP A 481 11.43 3.12 16.81
N GLN A 482 11.42 4.31 16.24
CA GLN A 482 11.37 5.59 16.96
C GLN A 482 12.54 5.81 17.93
N SER A 483 13.75 5.36 17.56
CA SER A 483 14.98 5.51 18.37
C SER A 483 14.90 4.82 19.74
N SER A 484 14.07 3.76 19.86
CA SER A 484 13.96 3.00 21.12
C SER A 484 15.32 2.48 21.56
N GLY A 485 15.64 2.70 22.84
CA GLY A 485 16.93 2.36 23.44
C GLY A 485 17.88 3.54 23.64
N LEU A 486 17.59 4.72 23.06
CA LEU A 486 18.34 5.96 23.25
C LEU A 486 17.43 7.06 23.84
N SER A 487 18.01 7.96 24.65
CA SER A 487 17.33 9.20 25.01
C SER A 487 17.21 10.11 23.77
N VAL A 488 16.27 11.09 23.80
CA VAL A 488 16.11 12.05 22.71
C VAL A 488 17.43 12.77 22.39
N GLY A 489 18.18 13.21 23.41
CA GLY A 489 19.48 13.85 23.26
C GLY A 489 20.57 12.93 22.70
N GLN A 490 20.57 11.63 23.05
CA GLN A 490 21.48 10.64 22.46
C GLN A 490 21.13 10.40 20.99
N ALA A 491 19.86 10.26 20.66
CA ALA A 491 19.39 10.08 19.27
C ALA A 491 19.75 11.31 18.41
N GLN A 492 19.62 12.54 18.95
CA GLN A 492 20.01 13.75 18.25
C GLN A 492 21.51 13.79 17.99
N ARG A 493 22.35 13.40 18.98
CA ARG A 493 23.81 13.31 18.77
C ARG A 493 24.19 12.29 17.70
N VAL A 494 23.48 11.17 17.58
CA VAL A 494 23.68 10.21 16.47
C VAL A 494 23.30 10.85 15.13
N ALA A 495 22.21 11.61 15.06
CA ALA A 495 21.83 12.34 13.85
C ALA A 495 22.87 13.42 13.46
N VAL A 496 23.46 14.10 14.44
CA VAL A 496 24.59 15.04 14.24
C VAL A 496 25.83 14.29 13.75
N ALA A 497 26.18 13.14 14.34
CA ALA A 497 27.30 12.32 13.87
C ALA A 497 27.13 11.92 12.40
N ARG A 498 25.92 11.51 12.00
CA ARG A 498 25.56 11.25 10.60
C ARG A 498 25.80 12.45 9.70
N ALA A 499 25.36 13.65 10.12
CA ALA A 499 25.52 14.88 9.37
C ALA A 499 26.99 15.31 9.23
N LEU A 500 27.85 14.94 10.19
CA LEU A 500 29.27 15.30 10.24
C LEU A 500 30.21 14.22 9.68
N LEU A 501 29.67 13.07 9.24
CA LEU A 501 30.48 11.95 8.72
C LEU A 501 31.16 12.34 7.41
N THR A 502 30.42 13.01 6.52
CA THR A 502 30.93 13.47 5.22
C THR A 502 31.11 14.99 5.19
N PRO A 503 32.15 15.49 4.55
CA PRO A 503 32.26 16.93 4.30
C PRO A 503 31.08 17.43 3.46
N CYS A 504 30.39 18.43 3.93
CA CYS A 504 29.33 19.09 3.18
C CYS A 504 29.70 20.53 2.83
N ARG A 505 29.02 21.10 1.83
CA ARG A 505 29.25 22.49 1.40
C ARG A 505 28.14 23.42 1.90
N LEU A 506 26.99 22.86 2.27
CA LEU A 506 25.87 23.57 2.89
C LEU A 506 25.28 22.71 4.03
N LEU A 507 25.28 23.26 5.22
CA LEU A 507 24.70 22.66 6.42
C LEU A 507 23.34 23.29 6.70
N LEU A 508 22.31 22.47 6.72
CA LEU A 508 20.92 22.84 7.00
C LEU A 508 20.51 22.29 8.38
N LEU A 509 20.11 23.18 9.27
CA LEU A 509 19.76 22.86 10.65
C LEU A 509 18.31 23.33 10.92
N ASP A 510 17.43 22.41 11.29
CA ASP A 510 16.02 22.70 11.62
C ASP A 510 15.76 22.43 13.10
N GLU A 511 15.89 23.48 13.93
CA GLU A 511 15.71 23.43 15.39
C GLU A 511 16.48 22.28 16.05
N PRO A 512 17.79 22.16 15.86
CA PRO A 512 18.57 20.96 16.22
C PRO A 512 18.65 20.69 17.72
N SER A 513 18.39 21.68 18.57
CA SER A 513 18.41 21.59 20.03
C SER A 513 17.01 21.48 20.66
N ALA A 514 15.95 21.49 19.86
CA ALA A 514 14.58 21.41 20.37
C ALA A 514 14.33 20.13 21.20
N SER A 515 13.67 20.30 22.35
CA SER A 515 13.29 19.20 23.27
C SER A 515 14.49 18.45 23.91
N LEU A 516 15.68 19.05 23.92
CA LEU A 516 16.85 18.48 24.59
C LEU A 516 16.96 19.00 26.04
N ASP A 517 17.57 18.18 26.88
CA ASP A 517 18.05 18.67 28.19
C ASP A 517 19.25 19.61 27.99
N ALA A 518 19.48 20.54 28.92
CA ALA A 518 20.52 21.56 28.84
C ALA A 518 21.95 21.00 28.63
N GLY A 519 22.22 19.77 29.06
CA GLY A 519 23.52 19.11 28.86
C GLY A 519 23.68 18.61 27.42
N SER A 520 22.66 17.95 26.87
CA SER A 520 22.62 17.47 25.49
C SER A 520 22.58 18.63 24.50
N GLU A 521 21.82 19.68 24.79
CA GLU A 521 21.71 20.90 24.00
C GLU A 521 23.08 21.54 23.79
N ARG A 522 23.82 21.83 24.88
CA ARG A 522 25.16 22.40 24.82
C ARG A 522 26.12 21.59 23.94
N ARG A 523 26.12 20.26 24.07
CA ARG A 523 26.99 19.38 23.28
C ARG A 523 26.64 19.40 21.80
N VAL A 524 25.35 19.33 21.48
CA VAL A 524 24.84 19.40 20.10
C VAL A 524 25.21 20.72 19.47
N MET A 525 24.97 21.87 20.17
CA MET A 525 25.27 23.17 19.65
C MET A 525 26.77 23.38 19.48
N GLN A 526 27.62 22.99 20.43
CA GLN A 526 29.08 23.04 20.27
C GLN A 526 29.59 22.25 19.07
N ALA A 527 29.05 21.05 18.82
CA ALA A 527 29.42 20.24 17.66
C ALA A 527 29.02 20.92 16.34
N LEU A 528 27.79 21.49 16.28
CA LEU A 528 27.28 22.15 15.10
C LEU A 528 27.96 23.53 14.84
N GLU A 529 28.26 24.30 15.88
CA GLU A 529 29.03 25.53 15.77
C GLU A 529 30.44 25.26 15.22
N ALA A 530 31.16 24.28 15.76
CA ALA A 530 32.47 23.88 15.25
C ALA A 530 32.41 23.46 13.78
N ALA A 531 31.37 22.72 13.38
CA ALA A 531 31.17 22.32 12.00
C ALA A 531 30.82 23.50 11.08
N SER A 532 30.02 24.45 11.56
CA SER A 532 29.54 25.59 10.79
C SER A 532 30.67 26.57 10.35
N LEU A 533 31.80 26.54 10.99
CA LEU A 533 32.96 27.41 10.65
C LEU A 533 33.61 27.08 9.31
N ALA A 534 33.44 25.86 8.82
CA ALA A 534 34.08 25.37 7.59
C ALA A 534 33.19 25.43 6.34
N GLN A 535 31.91 25.79 6.48
CA GLN A 535 30.92 25.67 5.42
C GLN A 535 29.79 26.69 5.53
N THR A 536 29.05 26.90 4.44
CA THR A 536 27.84 27.72 4.50
C THR A 536 26.79 27.04 5.36
N THR A 537 26.19 27.80 6.29
CA THR A 537 25.22 27.21 7.23
C THR A 537 23.96 28.06 7.33
N LEU A 538 22.79 27.38 7.23
CA LEU A 538 21.48 27.98 7.51
C LEU A 538 20.81 27.22 8.64
N MET A 539 20.60 27.87 9.79
CA MET A 539 19.96 27.32 10.95
C MET A 539 18.59 27.96 11.19
N VAL A 540 17.58 27.17 11.28
CA VAL A 540 16.27 27.56 11.83
C VAL A 540 16.30 27.35 13.33
N THR A 541 15.99 28.38 14.11
CA THR A 541 15.87 28.27 15.57
C THR A 541 14.84 29.28 16.11
N HIS A 542 14.27 28.92 17.25
CA HIS A 542 13.50 29.84 18.08
C HIS A 542 14.26 30.25 19.34
N GLN A 543 15.46 29.68 19.55
CA GLN A 543 16.34 29.98 20.68
C GLN A 543 17.32 31.09 20.28
N ILE A 544 17.12 32.28 20.84
CA ILE A 544 17.87 33.47 20.45
C ILE A 544 19.28 33.49 21.10
N ASP A 545 19.45 32.80 22.22
CA ASP A 545 20.73 32.71 22.92
C ASP A 545 21.80 31.97 22.12
N ASP A 546 21.39 31.06 21.24
CA ASP A 546 22.28 30.24 20.41
C ASP A 546 22.84 30.98 19.20
N ILE A 547 22.32 32.20 18.89
CA ILE A 547 22.65 32.89 17.65
C ILE A 547 23.61 34.09 17.84
N ALA A 548 24.02 34.39 19.07
CA ALA A 548 24.88 35.54 19.36
C ALA A 548 26.23 35.50 18.60
N ALA A 549 26.73 34.32 18.26
CA ALA A 549 27.97 34.10 17.52
C ALA A 549 27.78 33.93 16.00
N TRP A 550 26.56 34.12 15.49
CA TRP A 550 26.23 33.95 14.06
C TRP A 550 26.50 35.23 13.27
N ASP A 551 26.81 35.07 11.99
CA ASP A 551 27.24 36.21 11.16
C ASP A 551 26.07 37.11 10.76
N GLU A 552 24.86 36.55 10.62
CA GLU A 552 23.65 37.24 10.22
C GLU A 552 22.39 36.55 10.72
N VAL A 553 21.35 37.30 11.00
CA VAL A 553 20.03 36.85 11.41
C VAL A 553 18.98 37.30 10.39
N TRP A 554 18.16 36.38 9.92
CA TRP A 554 16.98 36.66 9.12
C TRP A 554 15.73 36.44 9.95
N VAL A 555 14.84 37.41 9.97
CA VAL A 555 13.57 37.32 10.70
C VAL A 555 12.45 37.04 9.72
N MET A 556 11.77 35.91 9.91
CA MET A 556 10.70 35.49 9.03
C MET A 556 9.32 35.66 9.70
N ARG A 557 8.41 36.36 9.01
CA ARG A 557 7.02 36.58 9.42
C ARG A 557 6.07 36.43 8.23
N ASP A 558 4.96 35.72 8.43
CA ASP A 558 3.91 35.53 7.42
C ASP A 558 4.44 35.08 6.03
N GLY A 559 5.45 34.21 6.04
CA GLY A 559 6.06 33.67 4.84
C GLY A 559 7.07 34.61 4.16
N ARG A 560 7.51 35.71 4.77
CA ARG A 560 8.45 36.66 4.20
C ARG A 560 9.60 36.94 5.17
N ILE A 561 10.77 37.25 4.64
CA ILE A 561 11.87 37.80 5.41
C ILE A 561 11.59 39.31 5.59
N VAL A 562 11.40 39.76 6.83
CA VAL A 562 11.02 41.12 7.17
C VAL A 562 12.19 41.95 7.68
N GLU A 563 13.19 41.31 8.30
CA GLU A 563 14.40 41.92 8.80
C GLU A 563 15.60 41.02 8.52
N CYS A 564 16.76 41.62 8.25
CA CYS A 564 18.03 40.91 8.12
C CYS A 564 19.16 41.81 8.58
N GLY A 565 20.13 41.25 9.30
CA GLY A 565 21.28 41.98 9.83
C GLY A 565 22.02 41.21 10.89
N ASP A 566 23.03 41.81 11.48
CA ASP A 566 23.72 41.25 12.64
C ASP A 566 22.86 41.36 13.92
N VAL A 567 23.14 40.50 14.88
CA VAL A 567 22.38 40.42 16.14
C VAL A 567 22.36 41.74 16.90
N ALA A 568 23.50 42.48 16.93
CA ALA A 568 23.61 43.71 17.68
C ALA A 568 22.73 44.81 17.07
N THR A 569 22.81 45.00 15.76
CA THR A 569 21.99 45.98 15.01
C THR A 569 20.49 45.68 15.14
N LEU A 570 20.08 44.41 15.01
CA LEU A 570 18.68 44.04 15.11
C LEU A 570 18.13 44.11 16.55
N SER A 571 18.98 43.95 17.56
CA SER A 571 18.60 44.07 18.97
C SER A 571 18.35 45.52 19.41
N GLU A 572 19.08 46.46 18.80
CA GLU A 572 18.95 47.90 19.08
C GLU A 572 17.84 48.56 18.25
N ALA A 573 17.40 47.92 17.17
CA ALA A 573 16.33 48.41 16.32
C ALA A 573 14.97 48.23 17.01
N ASP A 574 14.02 49.16 16.79
CA ASP A 574 12.62 49.00 17.23
C ASP A 574 11.84 48.09 16.23
N GLY A 575 12.33 46.83 16.12
CA GLY A 575 11.89 45.88 15.13
C GLY A 575 11.24 44.61 15.70
N TYR A 576 10.88 43.71 14.81
CA TYR A 576 10.25 42.44 15.18
C TYR A 576 11.23 41.53 15.95
N PHE A 577 12.53 41.58 15.63
CA PHE A 577 13.55 40.84 16.35
C PHE A 577 13.69 41.31 17.80
N ALA A 578 13.73 42.63 18.03
CA ALA A 578 13.78 43.21 19.37
C ALA A 578 12.52 42.84 20.18
N ALA A 579 11.34 42.81 19.53
CA ALA A 579 10.09 42.36 20.17
C ALA A 579 10.14 40.89 20.57
N LEU A 580 10.73 40.00 19.73
CA LEU A 580 10.93 38.58 20.06
C LEU A 580 11.88 38.42 21.26
N LEU A 581 12.94 39.20 21.35
CA LEU A 581 13.87 39.25 22.49
C LEU A 581 13.16 39.67 23.79
N ALA A 582 12.38 40.77 23.74
CA ALA A 582 11.65 41.29 24.89
C ALA A 582 10.63 40.28 25.44
N HIS A 583 9.84 39.64 24.57
CA HIS A 583 8.85 38.60 24.95
C HIS A 583 9.50 37.43 25.70
N ARG A 584 10.70 37.02 25.29
CA ARG A 584 11.41 35.92 25.96
C ARG A 584 11.98 36.30 27.31
N GLN A 585 12.41 37.55 27.48
CA GLN A 585 12.88 38.04 28.80
C GLN A 585 11.75 38.12 29.84
N GLU A 586 10.50 38.22 29.40
CA GLU A 586 9.32 38.19 30.27
C GLU A 586 8.90 36.74 30.65
N GLU A 587 9.35 35.70 29.91
CA GLU A 587 9.02 34.28 30.17
C GLU A 587 10.05 33.59 31.09
N ILE A 588 11.19 34.18 31.37
CA ILE A 588 12.24 33.71 32.28
C ILE A 588 12.09 34.40 33.64
#